data_0d4f4fc7fd8001febe45cd9363921557
#
_entry.id   0d4f4fc7fd8001febe45cd9363921557
#
_cell.length_a   1.000
_cell.length_b   1.000
_cell.length_c   1.000
_cell.angle_alpha   90.00
_cell.angle_beta   90.00
_cell.angle_gamma   90.00
#
_symmetry.space_group_name_H-M   'P 1'
#
loop_
_entity.id
_entity.type
_entity.pdbx_description
1 polymer ?
#
loop_
_entity_poly.entity_id
_entity_poly.type
_entity_poly.pdbx_seq_one_letter_code
_entity_poly.pdbx_strand_id
1 'polypeptide(L)'
;MTTTKQKIVIAGGTGFVGQGIIKQLPPQLFDVHSLSRHGRQPKNGDSTTYHAVDFNQPDQLQAVIMDADWVIDAIGILLPNPIKKQNYQNSSYEPAKKLIDVVVQSPKTKFLFVSANTGPFFMRPYLKAKRAVEKDMAQLLPKRSFSVYPGIIFDKDRTSSYLPGLMVARLRGISYFYKLRAIPRTYFAKEIKKILLGHRV
;
A
#
# COMPACT_ATOMS: atom_id res chain seq x y z
N MET A 1 13.31 -22.16 -19.66
CA MET A 1 12.52 -20.95 -19.92
C MET A 1 12.77 -20.01 -18.74
N THR A 2 13.50 -18.92 -18.96
CA THR A 2 13.70 -17.88 -17.95
C THR A 2 12.38 -17.13 -17.80
N THR A 3 11.63 -17.45 -16.76
CA THR A 3 10.42 -16.69 -16.42
C THR A 3 10.85 -15.25 -16.07
N THR A 4 10.47 -14.28 -16.87
CA THR A 4 10.73 -12.86 -16.60
C THR A 4 10.06 -12.50 -15.29
N LYS A 5 10.83 -11.99 -14.33
CA LYS A 5 10.29 -11.55 -13.02
C LYS A 5 9.37 -10.35 -13.23
N GLN A 6 8.27 -10.31 -12.48
CA GLN A 6 7.43 -9.11 -12.45
C GLN A 6 8.10 -8.00 -11.64
N LYS A 7 8.21 -6.81 -12.22
CA LYS A 7 8.71 -5.61 -11.52
C LYS A 7 7.59 -4.99 -10.68
N ILE A 8 7.77 -4.99 -9.37
CA ILE A 8 6.80 -4.50 -8.39
C ILE A 8 7.37 -3.28 -7.69
N VAL A 9 6.73 -2.13 -7.85
CA VAL A 9 7.09 -0.89 -7.13
C VAL A 9 6.15 -0.69 -5.96
N ILE A 10 6.68 -0.57 -4.75
CA ILE A 10 5.90 -0.40 -3.51
C ILE A 10 6.18 0.96 -2.90
N ALA A 11 5.27 1.90 -3.08
CA ALA A 11 5.31 3.19 -2.39
C ALA A 11 4.91 3.01 -0.92
N GLY A 12 5.78 3.46 -0.01
CA GLY A 12 5.66 3.17 1.42
C GLY A 12 6.19 1.79 1.82
N GLY A 13 7.08 1.18 1.00
CA GLY A 13 7.66 -0.14 1.25
C GLY A 13 8.46 -0.24 2.56
N THR A 14 9.00 0.87 3.09
CA THR A 14 9.66 0.91 4.41
C THR A 14 8.69 0.93 5.59
N GLY A 15 7.38 1.16 5.34
CA GLY A 15 6.33 1.21 6.35
C GLY A 15 5.87 -0.17 6.81
N PHE A 16 4.99 -0.18 7.83
CA PHE A 16 4.48 -1.42 8.44
C PHE A 16 3.81 -2.36 7.43
N VAL A 17 2.91 -1.83 6.60
CA VAL A 17 2.19 -2.60 5.57
C VAL A 17 3.14 -3.02 4.46
N GLY A 18 3.92 -2.07 3.91
CA GLY A 18 4.85 -2.32 2.82
C GLY A 18 5.88 -3.39 3.14
N GLN A 19 6.48 -3.37 4.34
CA GLN A 19 7.40 -4.41 4.80
C GLN A 19 6.72 -5.79 4.91
N GLY A 20 5.44 -5.81 5.28
CA GLY A 20 4.66 -7.04 5.28
C GLY A 20 4.50 -7.63 3.88
N ILE A 21 4.20 -6.77 2.89
CA ILE A 21 4.07 -7.17 1.49
C ILE A 21 5.41 -7.68 0.96
N ILE A 22 6.50 -6.92 1.12
CA ILE A 22 7.85 -7.29 0.66
C ILE A 22 8.24 -8.70 1.13
N LYS A 23 8.01 -9.01 2.41
CA LYS A 23 8.33 -10.32 2.99
C LYS A 23 7.59 -11.51 2.34
N GLN A 24 6.51 -11.27 1.62
CA GLN A 24 5.73 -12.33 0.94
C GLN A 24 6.00 -12.44 -0.55
N LEU A 25 6.85 -11.58 -1.11
CA LEU A 25 7.20 -11.56 -2.52
C LEU A 25 8.55 -12.26 -2.74
N PRO A 26 8.55 -13.54 -3.20
CA PRO A 26 9.78 -14.28 -3.40
C PRO A 26 10.60 -13.69 -4.57
N PRO A 27 11.93 -13.55 -4.43
CA PRO A 27 12.78 -12.92 -5.44
C PRO A 27 12.92 -13.73 -6.74
N GLN A 28 12.44 -14.96 -6.73
CA GLN A 28 12.40 -15.80 -7.94
C GLN A 28 11.30 -15.35 -8.92
N LEU A 29 10.22 -14.75 -8.40
CA LEU A 29 9.05 -14.34 -9.18
C LEU A 29 8.96 -12.82 -9.33
N PHE A 30 9.52 -12.06 -8.38
CA PHE A 30 9.33 -10.62 -8.30
C PHE A 30 10.66 -9.89 -8.19
N ASP A 31 10.78 -8.80 -8.95
CA ASP A 31 11.79 -7.78 -8.79
C ASP A 31 11.15 -6.61 -8.03
N VAL A 32 11.52 -6.45 -6.75
CA VAL A 32 10.82 -5.56 -5.84
C VAL A 32 11.60 -4.27 -5.60
N HIS A 33 10.97 -3.14 -5.90
CA HIS A 33 11.47 -1.79 -5.68
C HIS A 33 10.62 -1.08 -4.63
N SER A 34 11.23 -0.54 -3.59
CA SER A 34 10.56 0.18 -2.51
C SER A 34 10.82 1.67 -2.62
N LEU A 35 9.77 2.48 -2.70
CA LEU A 35 9.87 3.93 -2.67
C LEU A 35 9.59 4.48 -1.28
N SER A 36 10.46 5.35 -0.80
CA SER A 36 10.28 6.10 0.45
C SER A 36 11.11 7.37 0.47
N ARG A 37 10.78 8.33 1.34
CA ARG A 37 11.49 9.62 1.44
C ARG A 37 12.96 9.50 1.82
N HIS A 38 13.33 8.49 2.61
CA HIS A 38 14.68 8.36 3.17
C HIS A 38 15.39 7.10 2.69
N GLY A 39 14.76 6.27 1.87
CA GLY A 39 15.30 4.98 1.50
C GLY A 39 15.47 4.05 2.70
N ARG A 40 16.20 2.97 2.50
CA ARG A 40 16.62 2.01 3.54
C ARG A 40 17.73 1.15 3.00
N GLN A 41 18.64 0.74 3.86
CA GLN A 41 19.58 -0.34 3.51
C GLN A 41 18.89 -1.70 3.61
N PRO A 42 19.03 -2.57 2.60
CA PRO A 42 18.49 -3.93 2.68
C PRO A 42 19.16 -4.70 3.83
N LYS A 43 18.40 -5.52 4.52
CA LYS A 43 18.93 -6.46 5.51
C LYS A 43 19.45 -7.72 4.81
N ASN A 44 20.25 -8.52 5.51
CA ASN A 44 20.72 -9.80 4.99
C ASN A 44 19.54 -10.65 4.50
N GLY A 45 19.63 -11.14 3.27
CA GLY A 45 18.58 -11.93 2.62
C GLY A 45 17.41 -11.13 2.03
N ASP A 46 17.43 -9.79 2.12
CA ASP A 46 16.45 -8.89 1.49
C ASP A 46 16.95 -8.47 0.10
N SER A 47 16.32 -8.95 -0.94
CA SER A 47 16.65 -8.64 -2.34
C SER A 47 15.94 -7.39 -2.87
N THR A 48 15.26 -6.63 -2.02
CA THR A 48 14.52 -5.42 -2.39
C THR A 48 15.47 -4.28 -2.70
N THR A 49 15.25 -3.58 -3.81
CA THR A 49 15.93 -2.32 -4.11
C THR A 49 15.18 -1.17 -3.45
N TYR A 50 15.83 -0.48 -2.49
CA TYR A 50 15.25 0.65 -1.77
C TYR A 50 15.68 1.97 -2.38
N HIS A 51 14.70 2.80 -2.79
CA HIS A 51 14.92 4.11 -3.37
C HIS A 51 14.50 5.21 -2.38
N ALA A 52 15.41 6.17 -2.18
CA ALA A 52 15.06 7.46 -1.58
C ALA A 52 14.55 8.38 -2.69
N VAL A 53 13.29 8.78 -2.63
CA VAL A 53 12.63 9.55 -3.69
C VAL A 53 11.87 10.73 -3.10
N ASP A 54 12.09 11.91 -3.64
CA ASP A 54 11.22 13.05 -3.39
C ASP A 54 9.98 12.98 -4.29
N PHE A 55 8.83 12.78 -3.68
CA PHE A 55 7.56 12.70 -4.41
C PHE A 55 7.17 14.03 -5.09
N ASN A 56 7.86 15.14 -4.80
CA ASN A 56 7.67 16.40 -5.50
C ASN A 56 8.47 16.48 -6.82
N GLN A 57 9.32 15.49 -7.09
CA GLN A 57 10.12 15.39 -8.31
C GLN A 57 9.58 14.26 -9.20
N PRO A 58 8.73 14.57 -10.20
CA PRO A 58 8.10 13.55 -11.04
C PRO A 58 9.11 12.65 -11.75
N ASP A 59 10.25 13.20 -12.17
CA ASP A 59 11.29 12.45 -12.88
C ASP A 59 11.88 11.32 -12.02
N GLN A 60 12.05 11.56 -10.72
CA GLN A 60 12.54 10.53 -9.80
C GLN A 60 11.52 9.38 -9.64
N LEU A 61 10.23 9.70 -9.58
CA LEU A 61 9.16 8.70 -9.55
C LEU A 61 9.11 7.93 -10.86
N GLN A 62 9.15 8.65 -11.99
CA GLN A 62 9.10 8.08 -13.31
C GLN A 62 10.26 7.11 -13.54
N ALA A 63 11.48 7.47 -13.17
CA ALA A 63 12.67 6.63 -13.34
C ALA A 63 12.54 5.25 -12.67
N VAL A 64 11.76 5.13 -11.58
CA VAL A 64 11.57 3.85 -10.90
C VAL A 64 10.29 3.14 -11.36
N ILE A 65 9.22 3.89 -11.66
CA ILE A 65 7.90 3.35 -12.00
C ILE A 65 7.82 2.88 -13.46
N MET A 66 8.57 3.50 -14.37
CA MET A 66 8.58 3.06 -15.76
C MET A 66 8.95 1.57 -15.85
N ASP A 67 8.27 0.86 -16.74
CA ASP A 67 8.41 -0.59 -16.95
C ASP A 67 7.98 -1.46 -15.75
N ALA A 68 7.37 -0.89 -14.71
CA ALA A 68 6.78 -1.68 -13.65
C ALA A 68 5.51 -2.40 -14.13
N ASP A 69 5.36 -3.67 -13.74
CA ASP A 69 4.10 -4.40 -13.93
C ASP A 69 3.03 -3.90 -12.96
N TRP A 70 3.45 -3.58 -11.73
CA TRP A 70 2.57 -3.10 -10.68
C TRP A 70 3.20 -1.98 -9.86
N VAL A 71 2.40 -0.97 -9.55
CA VAL A 71 2.67 0.02 -8.49
C VAL A 71 1.68 -0.22 -7.37
N ILE A 72 2.18 -0.43 -6.15
CA ILE A 72 1.38 -0.61 -4.95
C ILE A 72 1.51 0.63 -4.08
N ASP A 73 0.41 1.33 -3.83
CA ASP A 73 0.40 2.42 -2.87
C ASP A 73 0.00 1.92 -1.48
N ALA A 74 0.99 1.77 -0.62
CA ALA A 74 0.87 1.46 0.80
C ALA A 74 1.18 2.68 1.69
N ILE A 75 1.20 3.90 1.11
CA ILE A 75 1.40 5.14 1.85
C ILE A 75 0.11 5.51 2.59
N GLY A 76 0.27 6.01 3.78
CA GLY A 76 -0.82 6.58 4.54
C GLY A 76 -0.52 6.70 6.02
N ILE A 77 -1.26 7.58 6.67
CA ILE A 77 -1.25 7.74 8.11
C ILE A 77 -2.63 7.39 8.65
N LEU A 78 -2.68 6.73 9.80
CA LEU A 78 -3.94 6.41 10.46
C LEU A 78 -4.53 7.64 11.17
N LEU A 79 -3.66 8.43 11.81
CA LEU A 79 -4.05 9.65 12.53
C LEU A 79 -3.12 10.80 12.11
N PRO A 80 -3.66 12.02 11.99
CA PRO A 80 -2.86 13.22 11.74
C PRO A 80 -1.86 13.47 12.87
N ASN A 81 -0.72 14.06 12.51
CA ASN A 81 0.27 14.50 13.49
C ASN A 81 0.56 16.00 13.26
N PRO A 82 -0.06 16.90 14.06
CA PRO A 82 0.14 18.35 13.92
C PRO A 82 1.59 18.78 14.13
N ILE A 83 2.32 18.14 15.06
CA ILE A 83 3.74 18.45 15.34
C ILE A 83 4.59 18.22 14.10
N LYS A 84 4.32 17.15 13.35
CA LYS A 84 4.99 16.80 12.09
C LYS A 84 4.33 17.44 10.87
N LYS A 85 3.35 18.32 11.06
CA LYS A 85 2.53 18.92 9.98
C LYS A 85 1.92 17.89 9.02
N GLN A 86 1.61 16.69 9.55
CA GLN A 86 1.04 15.59 8.76
C GLN A 86 -0.49 15.59 8.87
N ASN A 87 -1.15 15.61 7.73
CA ASN A 87 -2.59 15.48 7.59
C ASN A 87 -2.91 14.46 6.47
N TYR A 88 -4.18 14.13 6.29
CA TYR A 88 -4.59 13.15 5.28
C TYR A 88 -4.35 13.63 3.85
N GLN A 89 -4.39 14.94 3.63
CA GLN A 89 -4.13 15.53 2.31
C GLN A 89 -2.67 15.27 1.91
N ASN A 90 -1.70 15.77 2.69
CA ASN A 90 -0.28 15.73 2.34
C ASN A 90 0.39 14.36 2.60
N SER A 91 -0.21 13.50 3.40
CA SER A 91 0.40 12.23 3.80
C SER A 91 -0.34 10.99 3.27
N SER A 92 -1.42 11.17 2.51
CA SER A 92 -2.17 10.08 1.89
C SER A 92 -2.65 10.42 0.49
N TYR A 93 -3.41 11.51 0.30
CA TYR A 93 -3.98 11.85 -0.99
C TYR A 93 -2.93 12.34 -2.00
N GLU A 94 -2.15 13.37 -1.66
CA GLU A 94 -1.16 13.93 -2.59
C GLU A 94 -0.10 12.93 -3.07
N PRO A 95 0.51 12.09 -2.19
CA PRO A 95 1.41 11.05 -2.66
C PRO A 95 0.75 10.07 -3.62
N ALA A 96 -0.48 9.63 -3.32
CA ALA A 96 -1.22 8.72 -4.20
C ALA A 96 -1.50 9.35 -5.56
N LYS A 97 -1.93 10.63 -5.58
CA LYS A 97 -2.17 11.37 -6.83
C LYS A 97 -0.91 11.44 -7.69
N LYS A 98 0.25 11.76 -7.12
CA LYS A 98 1.53 11.81 -7.84
C LYS A 98 1.92 10.46 -8.44
N LEU A 99 1.68 9.38 -7.72
CA LEU A 99 1.88 8.02 -8.25
C LEU A 99 0.94 7.73 -9.43
N ILE A 100 -0.33 8.11 -9.31
CA ILE A 100 -1.32 7.93 -10.37
C ILE A 100 -0.91 8.71 -11.62
N ASP A 101 -0.50 9.98 -11.46
CA ASP A 101 -0.08 10.85 -12.56
C ASP A 101 1.09 10.23 -13.37
N VAL A 102 2.03 9.56 -12.70
CA VAL A 102 3.13 8.83 -13.36
C VAL A 102 2.63 7.52 -14.00
N VAL A 103 1.79 6.76 -13.31
CA VAL A 103 1.26 5.48 -13.84
C VAL A 103 0.37 5.69 -15.05
N VAL A 104 -0.29 6.84 -15.19
CA VAL A 104 -1.06 7.20 -16.39
C VAL A 104 -0.16 7.20 -17.63
N GLN A 105 1.10 7.64 -17.50
CA GLN A 105 2.08 7.68 -18.58
C GLN A 105 2.68 6.32 -18.94
N SER A 106 2.43 5.28 -18.12
CA SER A 106 2.89 3.91 -18.35
C SER A 106 1.70 2.98 -18.66
N PRO A 107 1.37 2.73 -19.95
CA PRO A 107 0.11 2.07 -20.33
C PRO A 107 -0.05 0.64 -19.83
N LYS A 108 1.04 -0.06 -19.57
CA LYS A 108 1.05 -1.46 -19.10
C LYS A 108 0.97 -1.59 -17.59
N THR A 109 1.39 -0.56 -16.86
CA THR A 109 1.50 -0.60 -15.39
C THR A 109 0.11 -0.62 -14.76
N LYS A 110 -0.10 -1.57 -13.85
CA LYS A 110 -1.29 -1.68 -13.00
C LYS A 110 -1.05 -0.98 -11.67
N PHE A 111 -2.09 -0.40 -11.11
CA PHE A 111 -2.03 0.33 -9.84
C PHE A 111 -2.88 -0.37 -8.77
N LEU A 112 -2.29 -0.72 -7.63
CA LEU A 112 -2.98 -1.31 -6.50
C LEU A 112 -2.93 -0.35 -5.31
N PHE A 113 -4.09 0.04 -4.82
CA PHE A 113 -4.25 0.97 -3.73
C PHE A 113 -4.70 0.27 -2.44
N VAL A 114 -3.93 0.46 -1.37
CA VAL A 114 -4.34 0.02 -0.05
C VAL A 114 -5.28 1.07 0.55
N SER A 115 -6.56 0.85 0.35
CA SER A 115 -7.64 1.71 0.84
C SER A 115 -8.07 1.33 2.26
N ALA A 116 -9.30 1.63 2.63
CA ALA A 116 -9.91 1.23 3.91
C ALA A 116 -11.39 0.95 3.71
N ASN A 117 -11.90 -0.06 4.41
CA ASN A 117 -13.30 -0.43 4.31
C ASN A 117 -14.20 0.56 5.05
N THR A 118 -14.05 0.63 6.37
CA THR A 118 -14.85 1.46 7.27
C THR A 118 -14.01 1.89 8.47
N GLY A 119 -14.52 2.81 9.24
CA GLY A 119 -13.91 3.26 10.48
C GLY A 119 -14.90 4.00 11.38
N PRO A 120 -14.57 4.24 12.64
CA PRO A 120 -15.36 5.07 13.54
C PRO A 120 -15.62 6.47 12.96
N PHE A 121 -16.62 7.17 13.50
CA PHE A 121 -17.05 8.47 12.97
C PHE A 121 -15.92 9.52 12.90
N PHE A 122 -14.97 9.50 13.83
CA PHE A 122 -13.82 10.41 13.86
C PHE A 122 -12.80 10.12 12.74
N MET A 123 -12.90 8.98 12.06
CA MET A 123 -12.08 8.63 10.89
C MET A 123 -12.72 9.04 9.55
N ARG A 124 -13.85 9.74 9.56
CA ARG A 124 -14.47 10.24 8.32
C ARG A 124 -13.52 11.01 7.41
N PRO A 125 -12.66 11.93 7.92
CA PRO A 125 -11.68 12.62 7.06
C PRO A 125 -10.66 11.67 6.41
N TYR A 126 -10.23 10.63 7.13
CA TYR A 126 -9.37 9.58 6.59
C TYR A 126 -10.05 8.83 5.44
N LEU A 127 -11.29 8.37 5.66
CA LEU A 127 -12.05 7.67 4.63
C LEU A 127 -12.34 8.58 3.44
N LYS A 128 -12.63 9.87 3.66
CA LYS A 128 -12.82 10.84 2.58
C LYS A 128 -11.58 10.95 1.69
N ALA A 129 -10.38 11.03 2.28
CA ALA A 129 -9.13 11.05 1.52
C ALA A 129 -8.93 9.76 0.70
N LYS A 130 -9.23 8.59 1.28
CA LYS A 130 -9.15 7.30 0.56
C LYS A 130 -10.13 7.25 -0.62
N ARG A 131 -11.37 7.70 -0.44
CA ARG A 131 -12.38 7.73 -1.52
C ARG A 131 -12.02 8.73 -2.63
N ALA A 132 -11.35 9.84 -2.31
CA ALA A 132 -10.85 10.77 -3.31
C ALA A 132 -9.82 10.10 -4.24
N VAL A 133 -8.87 9.34 -3.66
CA VAL A 133 -7.89 8.56 -4.45
C VAL A 133 -8.61 7.53 -5.34
N GLU A 134 -9.58 6.79 -4.81
CA GLU A 134 -10.34 5.80 -5.59
C GLU A 134 -11.08 6.43 -6.75
N LYS A 135 -11.62 7.64 -6.57
CA LYS A 135 -12.27 8.39 -7.64
C LYS A 135 -11.28 8.74 -8.75
N ASP A 136 -10.09 9.26 -8.39
CA ASP A 136 -9.05 9.60 -9.37
C ASP A 136 -8.58 8.34 -10.12
N MET A 137 -8.39 7.23 -9.42
CA MET A 137 -8.04 5.94 -10.02
C MET A 137 -9.10 5.47 -11.03
N ALA A 138 -10.36 5.56 -10.69
CA ALA A 138 -11.46 5.14 -11.57
C ALA A 138 -11.53 5.99 -12.84
N GLN A 139 -11.21 7.27 -12.74
CA GLN A 139 -11.21 8.21 -13.86
C GLN A 139 -9.97 8.07 -14.75
N LEU A 140 -8.78 7.98 -14.13
CA LEU A 140 -7.50 8.08 -14.84
C LEU A 140 -6.90 6.73 -15.22
N LEU A 141 -7.23 5.67 -14.47
CA LEU A 141 -6.71 4.32 -14.65
C LEU A 141 -7.84 3.27 -14.79
N PRO A 142 -8.84 3.48 -15.66
CA PRO A 142 -9.91 2.52 -15.82
C PRO A 142 -9.32 1.16 -16.26
N LYS A 143 -9.81 0.06 -15.69
CA LYS A 143 -9.36 -1.32 -15.94
C LYS A 143 -7.94 -1.68 -15.49
N ARG A 144 -7.14 -0.71 -15.03
CA ARG A 144 -5.76 -0.93 -14.57
C ARG A 144 -5.56 -0.63 -13.07
N SER A 145 -6.60 -0.19 -12.40
CA SER A 145 -6.55 0.14 -10.98
C SER A 145 -7.37 -0.85 -10.14
N PHE A 146 -6.81 -1.18 -8.97
CA PHE A 146 -7.38 -2.13 -8.03
C PHE A 146 -7.32 -1.54 -6.63
N SER A 147 -8.38 -1.67 -5.86
CA SER A 147 -8.43 -1.26 -4.46
C SER A 147 -8.63 -2.46 -3.56
N VAL A 148 -7.84 -2.52 -2.48
CA VAL A 148 -8.03 -3.49 -1.40
C VAL A 148 -8.44 -2.76 -0.15
N TYR A 149 -9.37 -3.34 0.59
CA TYR A 149 -10.06 -2.70 1.71
C TYR A 149 -9.77 -3.43 3.02
N PRO A 150 -8.54 -3.40 3.53
CA PRO A 150 -8.29 -3.91 4.87
C PRO A 150 -9.00 -3.02 5.90
N GLY A 151 -9.40 -3.63 7.00
CA GLY A 151 -9.71 -2.87 8.20
C GLY A 151 -8.45 -2.62 9.02
N ILE A 152 -8.40 -3.16 10.24
CA ILE A 152 -7.22 -3.04 11.10
C ILE A 152 -6.21 -4.13 10.73
N ILE A 153 -5.07 -3.71 10.14
CA ILE A 153 -3.93 -4.62 9.94
C ILE A 153 -3.11 -4.66 11.23
N PHE A 154 -2.91 -5.85 11.80
CA PHE A 154 -2.17 -6.03 13.05
C PHE A 154 -1.06 -7.07 12.93
N ASP A 155 -0.02 -6.91 13.75
CA ASP A 155 1.08 -7.86 13.89
C ASP A 155 1.73 -7.69 15.27
N LYS A 156 2.39 -8.75 15.75
CA LYS A 156 3.15 -8.75 17.01
C LYS A 156 4.25 -7.69 17.03
N ASP A 157 4.84 -7.39 15.88
CA ASP A 157 5.90 -6.38 15.73
C ASP A 157 5.42 -4.94 15.98
N ARG A 158 4.10 -4.72 16.13
CA ARG A 158 3.50 -3.40 16.36
C ARG A 158 2.45 -3.47 17.47
N THR A 159 2.89 -3.31 18.70
CA THR A 159 2.03 -3.39 19.91
C THR A 159 0.83 -2.45 19.85
N SER A 160 0.97 -1.23 19.30
CA SER A 160 -0.12 -0.26 19.16
C SER A 160 -1.29 -0.71 18.28
N SER A 161 -1.06 -1.65 17.36
CA SER A 161 -2.12 -2.24 16.52
C SER A 161 -2.42 -3.69 16.89
N TYR A 162 -1.53 -4.36 17.60
CA TYR A 162 -1.67 -5.78 17.92
C TYR A 162 -2.83 -6.06 18.88
N LEU A 163 -2.84 -5.40 20.04
CA LEU A 163 -3.90 -5.60 21.02
C LEU A 163 -5.29 -5.16 20.51
N PRO A 164 -5.47 -3.95 19.95
CA PRO A 164 -6.75 -3.56 19.37
C PRO A 164 -7.18 -4.47 18.21
N GLY A 165 -6.25 -4.85 17.33
CA GLY A 165 -6.53 -5.75 16.22
C GLY A 165 -6.97 -7.13 16.66
N LEU A 166 -6.33 -7.70 17.69
CA LEU A 166 -6.68 -8.99 18.26
C LEU A 166 -8.05 -8.95 18.94
N MET A 167 -8.37 -7.87 19.70
CA MET A 167 -9.70 -7.68 20.29
C MET A 167 -10.78 -7.63 19.22
N VAL A 168 -10.61 -6.80 18.20
CA VAL A 168 -11.57 -6.68 17.09
C VAL A 168 -11.72 -8.03 16.34
N ALA A 169 -10.62 -8.75 16.13
CA ALA A 169 -10.66 -10.07 15.50
C ALA A 169 -11.44 -11.12 16.31
N ARG A 170 -11.39 -11.06 17.64
CA ARG A 170 -12.16 -11.95 18.53
C ARG A 170 -13.65 -11.58 18.62
N LEU A 171 -13.98 -10.30 18.45
CA LEU A 171 -15.35 -9.78 18.54
C LEU A 171 -16.11 -9.79 17.19
N ARG A 172 -15.64 -10.58 16.21
CA ARG A 172 -16.25 -10.68 14.87
C ARG A 172 -17.73 -11.10 14.87
N GLY A 173 -18.22 -11.73 15.93
CA GLY A 173 -19.63 -12.08 16.07
C GLY A 173 -20.58 -10.86 16.18
N ILE A 174 -20.05 -9.68 16.49
CA ILE A 174 -20.81 -8.44 16.57
C ILE A 174 -20.70 -7.73 15.22
N SER A 175 -21.83 -7.41 14.60
CA SER A 175 -21.93 -6.85 13.25
C SER A 175 -21.01 -5.64 12.98
N TYR A 176 -20.82 -4.77 13.98
CA TYR A 176 -19.91 -3.62 13.88
C TYR A 176 -18.43 -4.03 13.73
N PHE A 177 -17.96 -4.98 14.55
CA PHE A 177 -16.57 -5.46 14.52
C PHE A 177 -16.29 -6.32 13.29
N TYR A 178 -17.28 -7.02 12.77
CA TYR A 178 -17.18 -7.73 11.50
C TYR A 178 -16.85 -6.77 10.34
N LYS A 179 -17.49 -5.59 10.32
CA LYS A 179 -17.24 -4.55 9.30
C LYS A 179 -15.83 -3.96 9.39
N LEU A 180 -15.19 -3.95 10.57
CA LEU A 180 -13.80 -3.46 10.73
C LEU A 180 -12.75 -4.39 10.12
N ARG A 181 -13.09 -5.66 9.84
CA ARG A 181 -12.25 -6.64 9.13
C ARG A 181 -10.78 -6.63 9.60
N ALA A 182 -10.56 -6.79 10.90
CA ALA A 182 -9.20 -6.90 11.45
C ALA A 182 -8.52 -8.16 10.91
N ILE A 183 -7.33 -8.01 10.30
CA ILE A 183 -6.58 -9.10 9.69
C ILE A 183 -5.10 -9.07 10.07
N PRO A 184 -4.45 -10.24 10.23
CA PRO A 184 -3.00 -10.31 10.40
C PRO A 184 -2.27 -9.74 9.19
N ARG A 185 -1.17 -9.01 9.41
CA ARG A 185 -0.33 -8.44 8.34
C ARG A 185 0.12 -9.49 7.33
N THR A 186 0.52 -10.66 7.81
CA THR A 186 0.96 -11.77 6.94
C THR A 186 -0.16 -12.28 6.03
N TYR A 187 -1.39 -12.33 6.54
CA TYR A 187 -2.55 -12.75 5.74
C TYR A 187 -2.85 -11.71 4.66
N PHE A 188 -2.91 -10.42 5.04
CA PHE A 188 -3.09 -9.32 4.09
C PHE A 188 -2.03 -9.34 2.97
N ALA A 189 -0.76 -9.51 3.34
CA ALA A 189 0.33 -9.57 2.37
C ALA A 189 0.22 -10.77 1.41
N LYS A 190 -0.29 -11.92 1.88
CA LYS A 190 -0.59 -13.09 1.03
C LYS A 190 -1.75 -12.80 0.06
N GLU A 191 -2.77 -12.06 0.48
CA GLU A 191 -3.85 -11.62 -0.42
C GLU A 191 -3.30 -10.72 -1.53
N ILE A 192 -2.44 -9.74 -1.20
CA ILE A 192 -1.77 -8.91 -2.19
C ILE A 192 -0.98 -9.77 -3.19
N LYS A 193 -0.16 -10.70 -2.72
CA LYS A 193 0.59 -11.61 -3.60
C LYS A 193 -0.32 -12.38 -4.57
N LYS A 194 -1.48 -12.86 -4.13
CA LYS A 194 -2.44 -13.54 -5.01
C LYS A 194 -2.94 -12.62 -6.12
N ILE A 195 -3.25 -11.36 -5.80
CA ILE A 195 -3.69 -10.36 -6.80
C ILE A 195 -2.60 -10.14 -7.85
N LEU A 196 -1.34 -9.98 -7.42
CA LEU A 196 -0.20 -9.78 -8.34
C LEU A 196 -0.03 -10.97 -9.30
N LEU A 197 -0.32 -12.18 -8.84
CA LEU A 197 -0.29 -13.41 -9.63
C LEU A 197 -1.56 -13.64 -10.49
N GLY A 198 -2.51 -12.68 -10.49
CA GLY A 198 -3.73 -12.76 -11.29
C GLY A 198 -4.86 -13.60 -10.70
N HIS A 199 -4.74 -14.03 -9.44
CA HIS A 199 -5.84 -14.73 -8.78
C HIS A 199 -6.91 -13.73 -8.32
N ARG A 200 -8.18 -14.04 -8.54
CA ARG A 200 -9.30 -13.29 -7.96
C ARG A 200 -9.34 -13.53 -6.45
N VAL A 201 -9.41 -12.46 -5.66
CA VAL A 201 -9.53 -12.48 -4.19
C VAL A 201 -10.91 -12.01 -3.77
#